data_2b3dfd17d1810b4a67c1c652dda74b18
#
_entry.id   2b3dfd17d1810b4a67c1c652dda74b18
#
_cell.length_a   1.000
_cell.length_b   1.000
_cell.length_c   1.000
_cell.angle_alpha   90.00
_cell.angle_beta   90.00
_cell.angle_gamma   90.00
#
_symmetry.space_group_name_H-M   'P 1'
#
loop_
_entity.id
_entity.type
_entity.pdbx_description
1 polymer ?
#
loop_
_entity_poly.entity_id
_entity_poly.type
_entity_poly.pdbx_seq_one_letter_code
_entity_poly.pdbx_strand_id
1 'polypeptide(L)'
;MPRPQGPRSFSAKLSAARRPAPPRKQKRSPAVRDYLRPEEVEAMIQAARTTGRHPVRDAAIILLMFRHGLRTAELIALRWHQVDLKAGYLDVHRVKRGHSAKHPLRGPQLRLLRELQRTYADSPYVFVSERKA
;
A
#
# COMPACT_ATOMS: atom_id res chain seq x y z
N MET A 1 57.83 7.44 -53.39
CA MET A 1 57.77 7.55 -51.94
C MET A 1 56.34 7.27 -51.49
N PRO A 2 56.08 6.16 -50.89
CA PRO A 2 54.77 5.96 -50.31
C PRO A 2 54.60 6.91 -49.13
N ARG A 3 53.50 7.65 -49.13
CA ARG A 3 53.10 8.50 -48.01
C ARG A 3 52.87 7.60 -46.78
N PRO A 4 53.37 7.95 -45.60
CA PRO A 4 53.00 7.24 -44.40
C PRO A 4 51.48 7.41 -44.21
N GLN A 5 50.77 6.32 -44.22
CA GLN A 5 49.39 6.35 -43.77
C GLN A 5 49.39 6.69 -42.30
N GLY A 6 48.82 7.83 -41.97
CA GLY A 6 48.64 8.24 -40.59
C GLY A 6 47.84 7.21 -39.80
N PRO A 7 48.06 7.14 -38.49
CA PRO A 7 47.40 6.13 -37.67
C PRO A 7 45.89 6.29 -37.85
N ARG A 8 45.26 5.24 -38.35
CA ARG A 8 43.82 5.16 -38.34
C ARG A 8 43.40 5.24 -36.87
N SER A 9 42.70 6.30 -36.55
CA SER A 9 42.28 6.54 -35.21
C SER A 9 41.29 5.43 -34.78
N PHE A 10 41.76 4.56 -33.92
CA PHE A 10 40.91 3.59 -33.24
C PHE A 10 39.95 4.25 -32.24
N SER A 11 40.09 5.53 -31.98
CA SER A 11 39.30 6.29 -31.02
C SER A 11 37.80 6.35 -31.37
N ALA A 12 37.44 6.27 -32.65
CA ALA A 12 36.04 6.30 -33.09
C ALA A 12 35.28 5.02 -32.73
N LYS A 13 35.95 3.92 -32.47
CA LYS A 13 35.30 2.65 -32.09
C LYS A 13 35.09 2.50 -30.58
N LEU A 14 35.85 3.24 -29.79
CA LEU A 14 35.75 3.19 -28.32
C LEU A 14 34.69 4.11 -27.76
N SER A 15 34.29 5.16 -28.49
CA SER A 15 33.22 6.07 -28.11
C SER A 15 31.81 5.50 -28.30
N ALA A 16 31.73 4.35 -28.97
CA ALA A 16 30.45 3.65 -29.16
C ALA A 16 30.20 2.58 -28.08
N ALA A 17 30.78 2.71 -26.89
CA ALA A 17 30.37 1.93 -25.75
C ALA A 17 28.90 2.21 -25.50
N ARG A 18 28.05 1.37 -26.03
CA ARG A 18 26.60 1.45 -25.83
C ARG A 18 26.35 1.40 -24.33
N ARG A 19 25.66 2.42 -23.81
CA ARG A 19 25.07 2.30 -22.48
C ARG A 19 24.33 0.97 -22.39
N PRO A 20 24.54 0.18 -21.33
CA PRO A 20 23.77 -1.04 -21.16
C PRO A 20 22.29 -0.68 -21.29
N ALA A 21 21.58 -1.40 -22.15
CA ALA A 21 20.15 -1.21 -22.29
C ALA A 21 19.50 -1.35 -20.91
N PRO A 22 18.53 -0.47 -20.55
CA PRO A 22 17.82 -0.63 -19.30
C PRO A 22 17.26 -2.04 -19.24
N PRO A 23 17.24 -2.67 -18.05
CA PRO A 23 16.76 -4.03 -17.92
C PRO A 23 15.34 -4.07 -18.51
N ARG A 24 15.16 -4.93 -19.48
CA ARG A 24 13.86 -5.16 -20.11
C ARG A 24 12.89 -5.49 -19.00
N LYS A 25 11.86 -4.66 -18.80
CA LYS A 25 10.77 -5.00 -17.89
C LYS A 25 10.32 -6.40 -18.27
N GLN A 26 10.64 -7.37 -17.43
CA GLN A 26 10.18 -8.73 -17.65
C GLN A 26 8.66 -8.67 -17.76
N LYS A 27 8.13 -9.08 -18.91
CA LYS A 27 6.69 -9.28 -19.06
C LYS A 27 6.32 -10.29 -17.97
N ARG A 28 5.61 -9.84 -16.96
CA ARG A 28 5.11 -10.72 -15.93
C ARG A 28 4.36 -11.86 -16.60
N SER A 29 4.68 -13.07 -16.22
CA SER A 29 3.95 -14.26 -16.66
C SER A 29 2.44 -14.06 -16.45
N PRO A 30 1.57 -14.41 -17.40
CA PRO A 30 0.13 -14.27 -17.23
C PRO A 30 -0.43 -15.06 -16.04
N ALA A 31 0.37 -15.94 -15.42
CA ALA A 31 0.00 -16.68 -14.21
C ALA A 31 0.19 -15.86 -12.90
N VAL A 32 0.90 -14.71 -12.94
CA VAL A 32 1.14 -13.87 -11.75
C VAL A 32 0.13 -12.74 -11.73
N ARG A 33 -0.77 -12.76 -10.74
CA ARG A 33 -1.76 -11.71 -10.51
C ARG A 33 -1.13 -10.55 -9.75
N ASP A 34 -1.51 -9.33 -10.12
CA ASP A 34 -1.11 -8.10 -9.44
C ASP A 34 -2.08 -7.68 -8.33
N TYR A 35 -3.13 -8.46 -8.08
CA TYR A 35 -4.19 -8.15 -7.14
C TYR A 35 -4.57 -9.38 -6.32
N LEU A 36 -5.08 -9.14 -5.12
CA LEU A 36 -5.61 -10.17 -4.24
C LEU A 36 -7.09 -10.43 -4.54
N ARG A 37 -7.47 -11.69 -4.50
CA ARG A 37 -8.89 -12.08 -4.56
C ARG A 37 -9.57 -11.85 -3.21
N PRO A 38 -10.90 -11.64 -3.18
CA PRO A 38 -11.63 -11.49 -1.92
C PRO A 38 -11.40 -12.65 -0.94
N GLU A 39 -11.31 -13.89 -1.42
CA GLU A 39 -11.05 -15.07 -0.59
C GLU A 39 -9.65 -15.05 0.05
N GLU A 40 -8.67 -14.54 -0.67
CA GLU A 40 -7.30 -14.39 -0.17
C GLU A 40 -7.22 -13.30 0.90
N VAL A 41 -7.95 -12.20 0.72
CA VAL A 41 -8.05 -11.13 1.72
C VAL A 41 -8.74 -11.65 2.97
N GLU A 42 -9.82 -12.41 2.83
CA GLU A 42 -10.50 -13.03 3.96
C GLU A 42 -9.56 -13.97 4.73
N ALA A 43 -8.77 -14.79 4.03
CA ALA A 43 -7.77 -15.66 4.64
C ALA A 43 -6.69 -14.84 5.39
N MET A 44 -6.26 -13.71 4.86
CA MET A 44 -5.33 -12.79 5.54
C MET A 44 -5.94 -12.22 6.81
N ILE A 45 -7.20 -11.83 6.78
CA ILE A 45 -7.91 -11.31 7.95
C ILE A 45 -8.01 -12.39 9.04
N GLN A 46 -8.37 -13.60 8.67
CA GLN A 46 -8.43 -14.72 9.62
C GLN A 46 -7.06 -15.05 10.20
N ALA A 47 -6.02 -15.04 9.39
CA ALA A 47 -4.65 -15.26 9.86
C ALA A 47 -4.23 -14.17 10.86
N ALA A 48 -4.52 -12.90 10.57
CA ALA A 48 -4.25 -11.79 11.46
C ALA A 48 -4.97 -11.93 12.80
N ARG A 49 -6.22 -12.40 12.79
CA ARG A 49 -7.02 -12.61 14.00
C ARG A 49 -6.53 -13.76 14.87
N THR A 50 -5.96 -14.80 14.28
CA THR A 50 -5.58 -16.03 14.98
C THR A 50 -4.11 -16.08 15.39
N THR A 51 -3.22 -15.47 14.61
CA THR A 51 -1.76 -15.58 14.81
C THR A 51 -1.07 -14.24 15.10
N GLY A 52 -1.75 -13.13 14.93
CA GLY A 52 -1.18 -11.80 15.12
C GLY A 52 -1.11 -11.37 16.59
N ARG A 53 -0.16 -10.49 16.92
CA ARG A 53 -0.05 -9.88 18.26
C ARG A 53 -1.15 -8.85 18.53
N HIS A 54 -1.69 -8.25 17.48
CA HIS A 54 -2.75 -7.25 17.52
C HIS A 54 -3.88 -7.64 16.58
N PRO A 55 -4.64 -8.70 16.92
CA PRO A 55 -5.55 -9.34 15.98
C PRO A 55 -6.64 -8.41 15.44
N VAL A 56 -7.25 -7.60 16.29
CA VAL A 56 -8.32 -6.67 15.89
C VAL A 56 -7.77 -5.55 15.02
N ARG A 57 -6.66 -4.96 15.45
CA ARG A 57 -6.00 -3.87 14.72
C ARG A 57 -5.59 -4.32 13.32
N ASP A 58 -4.89 -5.42 13.24
CA ASP A 58 -4.34 -5.89 11.96
C ASP A 58 -5.44 -6.35 11.01
N ALA A 59 -6.47 -7.01 11.51
CA ALA A 59 -7.65 -7.36 10.72
C ALA A 59 -8.37 -6.12 10.18
N ALA A 60 -8.53 -5.08 11.00
CA ALA A 60 -9.15 -3.83 10.58
C ALA A 60 -8.32 -3.10 9.53
N ILE A 61 -7.00 -3.08 9.67
CA ILE A 61 -6.09 -2.50 8.67
C ILE A 61 -6.29 -3.17 7.31
N ILE A 62 -6.22 -4.49 7.27
CA ILE A 62 -6.36 -5.25 6.03
C ILE A 62 -7.72 -4.98 5.38
N LEU A 63 -8.79 -5.03 6.17
CA LEU A 63 -10.14 -4.84 5.67
C LEU A 63 -10.38 -3.43 5.13
N LEU A 64 -9.94 -2.40 5.85
CA LEU A 64 -10.10 -1.01 5.41
C LEU A 64 -9.26 -0.70 4.17
N MET A 65 -8.04 -1.19 4.10
CA MET A 65 -7.21 -1.00 2.91
C MET A 65 -7.82 -1.67 1.68
N PHE A 66 -8.35 -2.86 1.84
CA PHE A 66 -8.99 -3.59 0.74
C PHE A 66 -10.29 -2.94 0.28
N ARG A 67 -11.17 -2.56 1.23
CA ARG A 67 -12.50 -2.02 0.90
C ARG A 67 -12.48 -0.56 0.43
N HIS A 68 -11.59 0.26 0.96
CA HIS A 68 -11.57 1.70 0.69
C HIS A 68 -10.35 2.15 -0.12
N GLY A 69 -9.42 1.24 -0.44
CA GLY A 69 -8.23 1.57 -1.18
C GLY A 69 -7.34 2.60 -0.48
N LEU A 70 -7.28 2.56 0.84
CA LEU A 70 -6.47 3.48 1.62
C LEU A 70 -4.98 3.20 1.42
N ARG A 71 -4.22 4.28 1.25
CA ARG A 71 -2.76 4.21 1.29
C ARG A 71 -2.28 4.13 2.72
N THR A 72 -1.08 3.59 2.94
CA THR A 72 -0.50 3.47 4.27
C THR A 72 -0.46 4.80 5.02
N ALA A 73 -0.06 5.88 4.35
CA ALA A 73 -0.04 7.22 4.96
C ALA A 73 -1.43 7.71 5.38
N GLU A 74 -2.45 7.43 4.58
CA GLU A 74 -3.85 7.79 4.87
C GLU A 74 -4.37 6.98 6.08
N LEU A 75 -4.02 5.70 6.13
CA LEU A 75 -4.40 4.81 7.22
C LEU A 75 -3.78 5.23 8.56
N ILE A 76 -2.47 5.51 8.56
CA ILE A 76 -1.74 5.95 9.76
C ILE A 76 -2.28 7.28 10.29
N ALA A 77 -2.68 8.18 9.40
CA ALA A 77 -3.22 9.49 9.76
C ALA A 77 -4.69 9.45 10.15
N LEU A 78 -5.36 8.31 10.03
CA LEU A 78 -6.80 8.19 10.30
C LEU A 78 -7.11 8.44 11.78
N ARG A 79 -8.05 9.35 12.05
CA ARG A 79 -8.50 9.71 13.39
C ARG A 79 -9.95 9.31 13.63
N TRP A 80 -10.30 9.10 14.88
CA TRP A 80 -11.66 8.70 15.26
C TRP A 80 -12.74 9.71 14.86
N HIS A 81 -12.43 11.00 14.80
CA HIS A 81 -13.42 11.99 14.34
C HIS A 81 -13.80 11.83 12.87
N GLN A 82 -13.01 11.10 12.08
CA GLN A 82 -13.31 10.77 10.70
C GLN A 82 -14.22 9.54 10.56
N VAL A 83 -14.47 8.83 11.65
CA VAL A 83 -15.27 7.59 11.67
C VAL A 83 -16.59 7.86 12.40
N ASP A 84 -17.68 7.77 11.67
CA ASP A 84 -19.02 7.82 12.26
C ASP A 84 -19.56 6.40 12.40
N LEU A 85 -19.42 5.83 13.59
CA LEU A 85 -19.87 4.47 13.86
C LEU A 85 -21.38 4.34 13.95
N LYS A 86 -22.11 5.42 14.26
CA LYS A 86 -23.56 5.41 14.31
C LYS A 86 -24.16 5.44 12.92
N ALA A 87 -23.74 6.40 12.10
CA ALA A 87 -24.23 6.54 10.73
C ALA A 87 -23.59 5.55 9.76
N GLY A 88 -22.43 4.98 10.12
CA GLY A 88 -21.74 4.01 9.28
C GLY A 88 -20.96 4.62 8.13
N TYR A 89 -20.23 5.71 8.38
CA TYR A 89 -19.41 6.39 7.38
C TYR A 89 -17.98 6.61 7.84
N LEU A 90 -17.10 6.56 6.87
CA LEU A 90 -15.68 6.89 7.01
C LEU A 90 -15.36 8.07 6.11
N ASP A 91 -14.83 9.14 6.69
CA ASP A 91 -14.33 10.29 5.95
C ASP A 91 -12.89 10.03 5.50
N VAL A 92 -12.70 9.81 4.21
CA VAL A 92 -11.38 9.55 3.64
C VAL A 92 -10.78 10.84 3.11
N HIS A 93 -9.68 11.27 3.71
CA HIS A 93 -8.90 12.41 3.24
C HIS A 93 -7.73 11.94 2.40
N ARG A 94 -7.76 12.25 1.11
CA ARG A 94 -6.70 11.87 0.17
C ARG A 94 -5.52 12.82 0.25
N VAL A 95 -4.33 12.28 0.47
CA VAL A 95 -3.08 13.05 0.59
C VAL A 95 -2.57 13.51 -0.78
N LYS A 96 -2.82 12.75 -1.85
CA LYS A 96 -2.37 13.05 -3.21
C LYS A 96 -3.54 13.01 -4.18
N ARG A 97 -3.78 14.14 -4.89
CA ARG A 97 -4.64 14.27 -6.10
C ARG A 97 -6.00 13.53 -6.04
N GLY A 98 -6.47 13.14 -4.88
CA GLY A 98 -7.74 12.48 -4.70
C GLY A 98 -8.76 13.42 -4.08
N HIS A 99 -10.03 13.20 -4.39
CA HIS A 99 -11.12 13.90 -3.72
C HIS A 99 -11.41 13.22 -2.39
N SER A 100 -11.50 14.02 -1.33
CA SER A 100 -12.01 13.53 -0.04
C SER A 100 -13.46 13.13 -0.20
N ALA A 101 -13.83 11.97 0.33
CA ALA A 101 -15.18 11.43 0.19
C ALA A 101 -15.58 10.65 1.43
N LYS A 102 -16.89 10.57 1.66
CA LYS A 102 -17.48 9.69 2.67
C LYS A 102 -17.71 8.31 2.08
N HIS A 103 -17.08 7.31 2.69
CA HIS A 103 -17.25 5.93 2.31
C HIS A 103 -18.18 5.21 3.28
N PRO A 104 -19.16 4.44 2.82
CA PRO A 104 -20.02 3.67 3.70
C PRO A 104 -19.24 2.53 4.36
N LEU A 105 -19.48 2.34 5.66
CA LEU A 105 -18.95 1.22 6.42
C LEU A 105 -20.01 0.13 6.54
N ARG A 106 -19.63 -1.09 6.25
CA ARG A 106 -20.51 -2.25 6.36
C ARG A 106 -20.35 -2.96 7.70
N GLY A 107 -21.26 -3.87 8.01
CA GLY A 107 -21.32 -4.57 9.30
C GLY A 107 -19.99 -5.12 9.82
N PRO A 108 -19.23 -5.90 9.03
CA PRO A 108 -17.93 -6.43 9.48
C PRO A 108 -16.93 -5.35 9.85
N GLN A 109 -16.87 -4.27 9.09
CA GLN A 109 -16.00 -3.12 9.36
C GLN A 109 -16.41 -2.40 10.64
N LEU A 110 -17.70 -2.16 10.82
CA LEU A 110 -18.23 -1.53 12.03
C LEU A 110 -17.93 -2.33 13.29
N ARG A 111 -18.08 -3.65 13.22
CA ARG A 111 -17.75 -4.54 14.35
C ARG A 111 -16.29 -4.44 14.74
N LEU A 112 -15.38 -4.53 13.79
CA LEU A 112 -13.94 -4.41 14.04
C LEU A 112 -13.56 -3.04 14.58
N LEU A 113 -14.11 -1.97 14.02
CA LEU A 113 -13.82 -0.61 14.48
C LEU A 113 -14.35 -0.34 15.88
N ARG A 114 -15.54 -0.84 16.22
CA ARG A 114 -16.08 -0.74 17.59
C ARG A 114 -15.21 -1.49 18.60
N GLU A 115 -14.78 -2.68 18.25
CA GLU A 115 -13.86 -3.46 19.09
C GLU A 115 -12.51 -2.76 19.26
N LEU A 116 -11.98 -2.21 18.18
CA LEU A 116 -10.74 -1.45 18.17
C LEU A 116 -10.83 -0.19 19.03
N GLN A 117 -11.94 0.53 18.97
CA GLN A 117 -12.19 1.72 19.79
C GLN A 117 -12.20 1.39 21.28
N ARG A 118 -12.79 0.26 21.66
CA ARG A 118 -12.77 -0.21 23.06
C ARG A 118 -11.36 -0.57 23.54
N THR A 119 -10.56 -1.15 22.65
CA THR A 119 -9.18 -1.58 22.98
C THR A 119 -8.23 -0.38 23.14
N TYR A 120 -8.40 0.67 22.34
CA TYR A 120 -7.53 1.83 22.29
C TYR A 120 -8.30 3.14 22.53
N ALA A 121 -9.10 3.17 23.57
CA ALA A 121 -10.04 4.27 23.85
C ALA A 121 -9.35 5.63 24.06
N ASP A 122 -8.10 5.65 24.51
CA ASP A 122 -7.40 6.87 24.89
C ASP A 122 -6.68 7.57 23.74
N SER A 123 -6.65 6.96 22.56
CA SER A 123 -5.95 7.52 21.40
C SER A 123 -6.91 8.25 20.46
N PRO A 124 -6.55 9.46 19.95
CA PRO A 124 -7.30 10.11 18.89
C PRO A 124 -7.16 9.40 17.53
N TYR A 125 -6.12 8.59 17.38
CA TYR A 125 -5.88 7.81 16.17
C TYR A 125 -6.59 6.46 16.22
N VAL A 126 -7.08 6.02 15.06
CA VAL A 126 -7.74 4.71 14.93
C VAL A 126 -6.74 3.59 15.09
N PHE A 127 -5.56 3.73 14.50
CA PHE A 127 -4.50 2.73 14.57
C PHE A 127 -3.32 3.23 15.39
N VAL A 128 -2.95 2.42 16.36
CA VAL A 128 -1.89 2.73 17.33
C VAL A 128 -0.82 1.65 17.25
N SER A 129 0.45 2.07 17.30
CA SER A 129 1.58 1.15 17.36
C SER A 129 1.76 0.58 18.78
N GLU A 130 2.57 -0.47 18.93
CA GLU A 130 2.93 -1.03 20.24
C GLU A 130 3.56 0.03 21.16
N ARG A 131 4.27 0.99 20.60
CA ARG A 131 4.95 2.04 21.34
C ARG A 131 4.05 3.19 21.77
N LYS A 132 2.75 3.12 21.47
CA LYS A 132 1.76 4.17 21.74
C LYS A 132 2.15 5.56 21.18
N ALA A 133 2.94 5.54 20.15
CA ALA A 133 3.36 6.76 19.47
C ALA A 133 2.51 7.02 18.22
#